data_6e263f2b4cd2df3f6c49cadc442f8132
#
_entry.id   6e263f2b4cd2df3f6c49cadc442f8132
#
_cell.length_a   1.000
_cell.length_b   1.000
_cell.length_c   1.000
_cell.angle_alpha   90.00
_cell.angle_beta   90.00
_cell.angle_gamma   90.00
#
_symmetry.space_group_name_H-M   'P 1'
#
loop_
_entity.id
_entity.type
_entity.pdbx_description
1 polymer ?
#
loop_
_entity_poly.entity_id
_entity_poly.type
_entity_poly.pdbx_seq_one_letter_code
_entity_poly.pdbx_strand_id
1 'polypeptide(L)'
;VSRMWVVVPAHEEEARLADTLRALAAQRDRDFTLLVVDNASADRTGCVAREFAAHAPFPVEVIEEPEKGVGSAVDTGFRYAIARGARLLARTDADCLPRPGWTGAARTALTRRPGLVCGRITARRDEHGPLGRAGFGAVVALAALFGRLRPRHARRHGYRAPYRMHAGNNMAITAELYLAVGGMPRRPSPTDRLFLNAVRRHTDRIVHCREMVVENSTRRLRAYGLAGTARWYLDQGSGTHGTDDPR
;
A
#
# COMPACT_ATOMS: atom_id res chain seq x y z
N VAL A 1 21.78 -9.00 6.94
CA VAL A 1 20.63 -9.03 6.03
C VAL A 1 19.46 -8.38 6.75
N SER A 2 18.93 -7.30 6.21
CA SER A 2 17.77 -6.60 6.80
C SER A 2 16.59 -7.57 6.93
N ARG A 3 15.94 -7.56 8.11
CA ARG A 3 14.76 -8.38 8.35
C ARG A 3 13.49 -7.72 7.83
N MET A 4 13.56 -6.46 7.40
CA MET A 4 12.44 -5.70 6.83
C MET A 4 12.62 -5.52 5.33
N TRP A 5 11.56 -5.80 4.59
CA TRP A 5 11.49 -5.56 3.16
C TRP A 5 10.36 -4.58 2.85
N VAL A 6 10.66 -3.62 1.96
CA VAL A 6 9.70 -2.67 1.41
C VAL A 6 9.41 -3.09 -0.02
N VAL A 7 8.15 -3.38 -0.32
CA VAL A 7 7.69 -3.80 -1.65
C VAL A 7 6.93 -2.65 -2.31
N VAL A 8 7.34 -2.34 -3.54
CA VAL A 8 6.71 -1.34 -4.40
C VAL A 8 6.22 -2.03 -5.67
N PRO A 9 4.92 -2.35 -5.76
CA PRO A 9 4.33 -2.79 -7.02
C PRO A 9 4.28 -1.60 -7.97
N ALA A 10 4.70 -1.79 -9.22
CA ALA A 10 4.71 -0.77 -10.26
C ALA A 10 4.15 -1.33 -11.57
N HIS A 11 3.29 -0.58 -12.25
CA HIS A 11 2.77 -0.88 -13.56
C HIS A 11 2.53 0.41 -14.33
N GLU A 12 3.30 0.63 -15.41
CA GLU A 12 3.25 1.85 -16.22
C GLU A 12 3.38 3.14 -15.39
N GLU A 13 4.41 3.19 -14.56
CA GLU A 13 4.70 4.29 -13.65
C GLU A 13 6.06 4.96 -13.92
N GLU A 14 6.57 4.93 -15.17
CA GLU A 14 7.87 5.53 -15.53
C GLU A 14 7.98 7.01 -15.12
N ALA A 15 6.86 7.75 -15.19
CA ALA A 15 6.81 9.16 -14.85
C ALA A 15 6.85 9.48 -13.35
N ARG A 16 6.55 8.50 -12.47
CA ARG A 16 6.37 8.74 -11.03
C ARG A 16 7.23 7.89 -10.12
N LEU A 17 7.62 6.71 -10.59
CA LEU A 17 8.39 5.76 -9.80
C LEU A 17 9.69 6.40 -9.24
N ALA A 18 10.38 7.24 -10.02
CA ALA A 18 11.59 7.92 -9.57
C ALA A 18 11.36 8.80 -8.33
N ASP A 19 10.18 9.45 -8.20
CA ASP A 19 9.84 10.25 -7.01
C ASP A 19 9.67 9.38 -5.79
N THR A 20 8.96 8.25 -5.94
CA THR A 20 8.77 7.26 -4.87
C THR A 20 10.10 6.68 -4.39
N LEU A 21 10.97 6.32 -5.32
CA LEU A 21 12.30 5.78 -5.02
C LEU A 21 13.18 6.82 -4.29
N ARG A 22 13.15 8.10 -4.71
CA ARG A 22 13.81 9.19 -3.99
C ARG A 22 13.26 9.39 -2.58
N ALA A 23 11.96 9.30 -2.39
CA ALA A 23 11.33 9.38 -1.07
C ALA A 23 11.74 8.21 -0.16
N LEU A 24 11.96 7.02 -0.71
CA LEU A 24 12.51 5.89 0.00
C LEU A 24 14.01 6.08 0.32
N ALA A 25 14.80 6.64 -0.60
CA ALA A 25 16.19 6.99 -0.34
C ALA A 25 16.36 8.03 0.78
N ALA A 26 15.35 8.89 0.97
CA ALA A 26 15.31 9.91 2.03
C ALA A 26 14.84 9.38 3.40
N GLN A 27 14.59 8.08 3.55
CA GLN A 27 14.20 7.51 4.84
C GLN A 27 15.31 7.65 5.88
N ARG A 28 14.93 7.95 7.12
CA ARG A 28 15.85 8.03 8.27
C ARG A 28 16.32 6.64 8.72
N ASP A 29 15.42 5.67 8.73
CA ASP A 29 15.72 4.26 8.96
C ASP A 29 15.89 3.60 7.60
N ARG A 30 17.12 3.26 7.24
CA ARG A 30 17.52 2.62 5.97
C ARG A 30 17.85 1.14 6.11
N ASP A 31 17.62 0.53 7.27
CA ASP A 31 17.83 -0.89 7.48
C ASP A 31 16.68 -1.70 6.87
N PHE A 32 16.53 -1.64 5.56
CA PHE A 32 15.57 -2.45 4.80
C PHE A 32 16.14 -2.80 3.42
N THR A 33 15.58 -3.85 2.83
CA THR A 33 15.76 -4.14 1.41
C THR A 33 14.53 -3.64 0.65
N LEU A 34 14.75 -2.89 -0.42
CA LEU A 34 13.69 -2.48 -1.34
C LEU A 34 13.51 -3.54 -2.42
N LEU A 35 12.27 -3.91 -2.67
CA LEU A 35 11.88 -4.74 -3.80
C LEU A 35 10.87 -3.99 -4.68
N VAL A 36 11.26 -3.68 -5.91
CA VAL A 36 10.35 -3.18 -6.92
C VAL A 36 9.83 -4.38 -7.73
N VAL A 37 8.52 -4.48 -7.84
CA VAL A 37 7.86 -5.51 -8.65
C VAL A 37 7.26 -4.84 -9.87
N ASP A 38 7.91 -5.02 -11.02
CA ASP A 38 7.41 -4.56 -12.31
C ASP A 38 6.29 -5.50 -12.79
N ASN A 39 5.06 -5.00 -12.76
CA ASN A 39 3.88 -5.80 -13.04
C ASN A 39 3.46 -5.69 -14.51
N ALA A 40 4.24 -6.32 -15.38
CA ALA A 40 4.00 -6.35 -16.82
C ALA A 40 3.85 -4.95 -17.45
N SER A 41 4.78 -4.02 -17.13
CA SER A 41 4.83 -2.69 -17.75
C SER A 41 5.34 -2.76 -19.18
N ALA A 42 4.74 -1.97 -20.07
CA ALA A 42 5.19 -1.81 -21.46
C ALA A 42 6.08 -0.55 -21.62
N ASP A 43 6.10 0.32 -20.62
CA ASP A 43 6.89 1.55 -20.58
C ASP A 43 8.29 1.33 -19.95
N ARG A 44 8.99 2.40 -19.59
CA ARG A 44 10.33 2.34 -18.99
C ARG A 44 10.34 2.09 -17.48
N THR A 45 9.22 1.69 -16.87
CA THR A 45 9.11 1.47 -15.40
C THR A 45 10.22 0.57 -14.87
N GLY A 46 10.43 -0.61 -15.48
CA GLY A 46 11.49 -1.54 -15.08
C GLY A 46 12.90 -0.97 -15.27
N CYS A 47 13.13 -0.13 -16.30
CA CYS A 47 14.41 0.55 -16.52
C CYS A 47 14.67 1.55 -15.39
N VAL A 48 13.70 2.40 -15.06
CA VAL A 48 13.80 3.39 -13.97
C VAL A 48 14.14 2.70 -12.64
N ALA A 49 13.51 1.55 -12.34
CA ALA A 49 13.80 0.79 -11.13
C ALA A 49 15.25 0.25 -11.12
N ARG A 50 15.74 -0.31 -12.22
CA ARG A 50 17.10 -0.85 -12.35
C ARG A 50 18.15 0.25 -12.32
N GLU A 51 17.91 1.38 -12.97
CA GLU A 51 18.79 2.56 -12.91
C GLU A 51 18.95 3.07 -11.47
N PHE A 52 17.86 3.16 -10.73
CA PHE A 52 17.92 3.54 -9.32
C PHE A 52 18.68 2.51 -8.47
N ALA A 53 18.45 1.21 -8.70
CA ALA A 53 19.08 0.13 -7.94
C ALA A 53 20.62 0.19 -7.99
N ALA A 54 21.19 0.63 -9.13
CA ALA A 54 22.65 0.75 -9.31
C ALA A 54 23.30 1.78 -8.37
N HIS A 55 22.54 2.75 -7.85
CA HIS A 55 23.07 3.89 -7.06
C HIS A 55 22.36 4.05 -5.70
N ALA A 56 21.51 3.09 -5.31
CA ALA A 56 20.70 3.18 -4.12
C ALA A 56 21.55 3.10 -2.83
N PRO A 57 21.17 3.84 -1.75
CA PRO A 57 21.92 3.81 -0.48
C PRO A 57 21.57 2.60 0.42
N PHE A 58 20.85 1.63 -0.10
CA PHE A 58 20.45 0.38 0.56
C PHE A 58 20.25 -0.71 -0.51
N PRO A 59 20.15 -2.00 -0.14
CA PRO A 59 19.91 -3.08 -1.09
C PRO A 59 18.59 -2.90 -1.84
N VAL A 60 18.62 -3.02 -3.18
CA VAL A 60 17.45 -2.94 -4.06
C VAL A 60 17.45 -4.14 -4.98
N GLU A 61 16.31 -4.79 -5.07
CA GLU A 61 16.04 -5.84 -6.04
C GLU A 61 14.86 -5.44 -6.93
N VAL A 62 14.89 -5.88 -8.18
CA VAL A 62 13.84 -5.64 -9.16
C VAL A 62 13.44 -6.98 -9.76
N ILE A 63 12.16 -7.32 -9.67
CA ILE A 63 11.62 -8.54 -10.26
C ILE A 63 10.42 -8.20 -11.16
N GLU A 64 10.07 -9.14 -12.02
CA GLU A 64 8.90 -9.02 -12.90
C GLU A 64 7.77 -9.93 -12.42
N GLU A 65 6.53 -9.45 -12.53
CA GLU A 65 5.32 -10.23 -12.32
C GLU A 65 4.44 -10.12 -13.57
N PRO A 66 4.33 -11.18 -14.36
CA PRO A 66 3.59 -11.16 -15.62
C PRO A 66 2.06 -11.13 -15.45
N GLU A 67 1.54 -11.61 -14.33
CA GLU A 67 0.10 -11.57 -14.05
C GLU A 67 -0.31 -10.16 -13.63
N LYS A 68 -0.98 -9.44 -14.54
CA LYS A 68 -1.44 -8.07 -14.28
C LYS A 68 -2.36 -7.99 -13.07
N GLY A 69 -2.08 -7.04 -12.20
CA GLY A 69 -2.89 -6.73 -11.03
C GLY A 69 -2.07 -6.47 -9.78
N VAL A 70 -2.44 -5.42 -9.05
CA VAL A 70 -1.72 -5.01 -7.82
C VAL A 70 -1.66 -6.14 -6.78
N GLY A 71 -2.69 -6.99 -6.72
CA GLY A 71 -2.71 -8.15 -5.82
C GLY A 71 -1.63 -9.16 -6.17
N SER A 72 -1.46 -9.49 -7.45
CA SER A 72 -0.44 -10.41 -7.96
C SER A 72 0.95 -9.87 -7.71
N ALA A 73 1.20 -8.59 -8.04
CA ALA A 73 2.49 -7.94 -7.80
C ALA A 73 2.88 -7.92 -6.32
N VAL A 74 1.93 -7.58 -5.43
CA VAL A 74 2.19 -7.56 -3.98
C VAL A 74 2.41 -8.96 -3.43
N ASP A 75 1.60 -9.95 -3.85
CA ASP A 75 1.76 -11.33 -3.37
C ASP A 75 3.09 -11.92 -3.80
N THR A 76 3.46 -11.75 -5.06
CA THR A 76 4.77 -12.17 -5.57
C THR A 76 5.91 -11.48 -4.82
N GLY A 77 5.84 -10.15 -4.63
CA GLY A 77 6.87 -9.42 -3.92
C GLY A 77 7.02 -9.84 -2.45
N PHE A 78 5.91 -10.00 -1.74
CA PHE A 78 5.96 -10.42 -0.35
C PHE A 78 6.44 -11.86 -0.18
N ARG A 79 6.00 -12.80 -1.02
CA ARG A 79 6.50 -14.18 -1.00
C ARG A 79 7.98 -14.27 -1.37
N TYR A 80 8.41 -13.49 -2.34
CA TYR A 80 9.82 -13.38 -2.71
C TYR A 80 10.68 -12.89 -1.54
N ALA A 81 10.25 -11.83 -0.85
CA ALA A 81 10.92 -11.30 0.32
C ALA A 81 10.97 -12.33 1.47
N ILE A 82 9.86 -13.02 1.74
CA ILE A 82 9.77 -14.07 2.77
C ILE A 82 10.73 -15.21 2.48
N ALA A 83 10.81 -15.68 1.23
CA ALA A 83 11.74 -16.72 0.82
C ALA A 83 13.21 -16.34 1.05
N ARG A 84 13.51 -15.03 1.12
CA ARG A 84 14.82 -14.45 1.45
C ARG A 84 15.00 -14.09 2.93
N GLY A 85 14.10 -14.56 3.79
CA GLY A 85 14.19 -14.41 5.25
C GLY A 85 13.61 -13.11 5.80
N ALA A 86 12.79 -12.38 5.01
CA ALA A 86 12.06 -11.23 5.53
C ALA A 86 11.13 -11.66 6.67
N ARG A 87 11.15 -10.90 7.76
CA ARG A 87 10.22 -11.06 8.89
C ARG A 87 9.20 -9.94 8.96
N LEU A 88 9.56 -8.78 8.47
CA LEU A 88 8.73 -7.58 8.41
C LEU A 88 8.58 -7.17 6.95
N LEU A 89 7.36 -6.95 6.53
CA LEU A 89 6.98 -6.57 5.18
C LEU A 89 6.27 -5.23 5.23
N ALA A 90 6.61 -4.32 4.34
CA ALA A 90 5.91 -3.05 4.17
C ALA A 90 5.61 -2.82 2.69
N ARG A 91 4.52 -2.11 2.40
CA ARG A 91 4.12 -1.74 1.04
C ARG A 91 3.86 -0.26 0.94
N THR A 92 4.36 0.33 -0.13
CA THR A 92 3.89 1.60 -0.69
C THR A 92 3.75 1.44 -2.21
N ASP A 93 2.91 2.26 -2.86
CA ASP A 93 2.73 2.16 -4.31
C ASP A 93 3.68 3.10 -5.06
N ALA A 94 3.87 2.87 -6.36
CA ALA A 94 4.86 3.54 -7.21
C ALA A 94 4.60 5.03 -7.46
N ASP A 95 3.42 5.53 -7.10
CA ASP A 95 3.02 6.95 -7.21
C ASP A 95 2.90 7.66 -5.85
N CYS A 96 3.40 7.02 -4.80
CA CYS A 96 3.26 7.45 -3.41
C CYS A 96 4.59 7.92 -2.83
N LEU A 97 4.57 8.95 -1.96
CA LEU A 97 5.75 9.49 -1.31
C LEU A 97 5.74 9.19 0.20
N PRO A 98 6.42 8.12 0.65
CA PRO A 98 6.62 7.87 2.08
C PRO A 98 7.41 9.00 2.73
N ARG A 99 6.91 9.55 3.87
CA ARG A 99 7.65 10.58 4.61
C ARG A 99 8.91 9.99 5.28
N PRO A 100 9.93 10.82 5.59
CA PRO A 100 11.25 10.33 6.05
C PRO A 100 11.26 9.47 7.32
N GLY A 101 10.18 9.38 8.08
CA GLY A 101 10.04 8.51 9.25
C GLY A 101 9.23 7.24 9.02
N TRP A 102 8.79 6.98 7.79
CA TRP A 102 7.82 5.94 7.47
C TRP A 102 8.31 4.53 7.78
N THR A 103 9.54 4.18 7.36
CA THR A 103 10.14 2.86 7.61
C THR A 103 10.38 2.59 9.08
N GLY A 104 10.91 3.58 9.82
CA GLY A 104 11.11 3.48 11.26
C GLY A 104 9.80 3.36 12.05
N ALA A 105 8.74 4.08 11.62
CA ALA A 105 7.41 3.97 12.21
C ALA A 105 6.80 2.58 11.99
N ALA A 106 6.92 2.03 10.77
CA ALA A 106 6.46 0.69 10.43
C ALA A 106 7.16 -0.38 11.28
N ARG A 107 8.50 -0.32 11.34
CA ARG A 107 9.34 -1.23 12.15
C ARG A 107 8.98 -1.16 13.62
N THR A 108 8.92 0.03 14.18
CA THR A 108 8.58 0.24 15.61
C THR A 108 7.20 -0.32 15.94
N ALA A 109 6.21 -0.05 15.10
CA ALA A 109 4.84 -0.53 15.32
C ALA A 109 4.76 -2.06 15.27
N LEU A 110 5.40 -2.70 14.28
CA LEU A 110 5.44 -4.16 14.14
C LEU A 110 6.23 -4.85 15.26
N THR A 111 7.30 -4.21 15.77
CA THR A 111 8.09 -4.76 16.88
C THR A 111 7.31 -4.70 18.20
N ARG A 112 6.59 -3.59 18.44
CA ARG A 112 5.77 -3.42 19.66
C ARG A 112 4.53 -4.32 19.65
N ARG A 113 3.88 -4.45 18.52
CA ARG A 113 2.68 -5.28 18.36
C ARG A 113 2.70 -5.99 16.99
N PRO A 114 3.27 -7.20 16.95
CA PRO A 114 3.29 -8.00 15.71
C PRO A 114 1.88 -8.21 15.17
N GLY A 115 1.67 -7.92 13.88
CA GLY A 115 0.35 -7.97 13.26
C GLY A 115 0.31 -7.21 11.94
N LEU A 116 -0.82 -6.53 11.68
CA LEU A 116 -1.00 -5.61 10.56
C LEU A 116 -0.93 -4.16 11.05
N VAL A 117 -0.09 -3.36 10.44
CA VAL A 117 -0.01 -1.91 10.65
C VAL A 117 -0.59 -1.20 9.42
N CYS A 118 -1.53 -0.31 9.66
CA CYS A 118 -2.14 0.56 8.65
C CYS A 118 -1.65 1.99 8.89
N GLY A 119 -1.03 2.59 7.89
CA GLY A 119 -0.54 3.95 7.97
C GLY A 119 -1.59 5.01 7.62
N ARG A 120 -1.20 6.27 7.72
CA ARG A 120 -2.00 7.43 7.36
C ARG A 120 -1.65 7.89 5.95
N ILE A 121 -2.67 8.19 5.14
CA ILE A 121 -2.51 8.78 3.81
C ILE A 121 -2.85 10.28 3.85
N THR A 122 -2.12 11.06 3.05
CA THR A 122 -2.38 12.49 2.79
C THR A 122 -2.23 12.75 1.29
N ALA A 123 -2.80 13.82 0.77
CA ALA A 123 -2.56 14.18 -0.63
C ALA A 123 -1.14 14.70 -0.82
N ARG A 124 -0.52 14.41 -1.97
CA ARG A 124 0.79 14.93 -2.38
C ARG A 124 0.79 16.46 -2.40
N ARG A 125 1.87 17.05 -1.90
CA ARG A 125 2.01 18.50 -1.77
C ARG A 125 2.31 19.18 -3.10
N ASP A 126 2.98 18.47 -3.98
CA ASP A 126 3.32 18.91 -5.34
C ASP A 126 2.12 18.85 -6.31
N GLU A 127 1.09 18.07 -5.98
CA GLU A 127 -0.13 17.98 -6.80
C GLU A 127 -1.22 18.97 -6.36
N HIS A 128 -1.27 19.34 -5.08
CA HIS A 128 -2.32 20.20 -4.52
C HIS A 128 -1.84 21.22 -3.50
N GLY A 129 -2.41 22.42 -3.62
CA GLY A 129 -2.32 23.46 -2.59
C GLY A 129 -3.08 23.08 -1.28
N PRO A 130 -2.99 23.93 -0.25
CA PRO A 130 -3.55 23.65 1.08
C PRO A 130 -5.04 23.27 1.08
N LEU A 131 -5.85 23.95 0.27
CA LEU A 131 -7.30 23.70 0.16
C LEU A 131 -7.61 22.33 -0.45
N GLY A 132 -6.95 21.93 -1.53
CA GLY A 132 -7.14 20.61 -2.15
C GLY A 132 -6.72 19.48 -1.21
N ARG A 133 -5.66 19.68 -0.43
CA ARG A 133 -5.20 18.73 0.59
C ARG A 133 -6.18 18.62 1.75
N ALA A 134 -6.77 19.72 2.19
CA ALA A 134 -7.83 19.70 3.20
C ALA A 134 -9.07 18.96 2.69
N GLY A 135 -9.49 19.21 1.44
CA GLY A 135 -10.59 18.50 0.79
C GLY A 135 -10.35 16.99 0.70
N PHE A 136 -9.16 16.56 0.28
CA PHE A 136 -8.79 15.14 0.29
C PHE A 136 -8.84 14.55 1.71
N GLY A 137 -8.31 15.27 2.69
CA GLY A 137 -8.38 14.87 4.11
C GLY A 137 -9.81 14.70 4.62
N ALA A 138 -10.72 15.59 4.23
CA ALA A 138 -12.14 15.49 4.57
C ALA A 138 -12.80 14.25 3.94
N VAL A 139 -12.52 13.95 2.66
CA VAL A 139 -13.01 12.73 1.98
C VAL A 139 -12.51 11.48 2.69
N VAL A 140 -11.23 11.40 3.03
CA VAL A 140 -10.66 10.27 3.77
C VAL A 140 -11.29 10.12 5.15
N ALA A 141 -11.53 11.24 5.87
CA ALA A 141 -12.17 11.24 7.19
C ALA A 141 -13.64 10.77 7.11
N LEU A 142 -14.39 11.24 6.12
CA LEU A 142 -15.78 10.81 5.87
C LEU A 142 -15.85 9.32 5.53
N ALA A 143 -14.98 8.84 4.66
CA ALA A 143 -14.91 7.41 4.31
C ALA A 143 -14.54 6.54 5.53
N ALA A 144 -13.64 7.01 6.39
CA ALA A 144 -13.29 6.34 7.63
C ALA A 144 -14.46 6.32 8.64
N LEU A 145 -15.20 7.43 8.75
CA LEU A 145 -16.40 7.53 9.58
C LEU A 145 -17.49 6.58 9.09
N PHE A 146 -17.75 6.56 7.78
CA PHE A 146 -18.74 5.67 7.16
C PHE A 146 -18.38 4.19 7.37
N GLY A 147 -17.08 3.84 7.31
CA GLY A 147 -16.59 2.51 7.65
C GLY A 147 -16.86 2.14 9.12
N ARG A 148 -16.78 3.10 10.06
CA ARG A 148 -17.08 2.90 11.48
C ARG A 148 -18.58 2.70 11.76
N LEU A 149 -19.44 3.35 10.97
CA LEU A 149 -20.90 3.23 11.12
C LEU A 149 -21.49 1.91 10.58
N ARG A 150 -20.62 1.00 10.08
CA ARG A 150 -21.00 -0.37 9.69
C ARG A 150 -20.67 -1.43 10.76
N PRO A 151 -21.09 -1.26 12.05
CA PRO A 151 -20.70 -2.20 13.12
C PRO A 151 -21.38 -3.57 13.02
N ARG A 152 -22.50 -3.65 12.28
CA ARG A 152 -23.31 -4.88 12.21
C ARG A 152 -22.66 -6.03 11.43
N HIS A 153 -21.62 -5.78 10.62
CA HIS A 153 -20.93 -6.82 9.87
C HIS A 153 -19.86 -7.57 10.68
N ALA A 154 -19.34 -7.02 11.78
CA ALA A 154 -18.20 -7.61 12.46
C ALA A 154 -18.52 -8.96 13.11
N ARG A 155 -19.60 -9.05 13.89
CA ARG A 155 -19.91 -10.25 14.67
C ARG A 155 -20.59 -11.38 13.86
N ARG A 156 -21.40 -11.04 12.85
CA ARG A 156 -22.11 -12.04 12.03
C ARG A 156 -21.19 -12.82 11.08
N HIS A 157 -19.98 -12.31 10.77
CA HIS A 157 -19.06 -12.92 9.81
C HIS A 157 -17.76 -13.45 10.44
N GLY A 158 -17.72 -13.65 11.76
CA GLY A 158 -16.56 -14.21 12.46
C GLY A 158 -15.34 -13.30 12.49
N TYR A 159 -15.51 -11.97 12.35
CA TYR A 159 -14.42 -11.03 12.45
C TYR A 159 -13.99 -10.80 13.90
N ARG A 160 -12.68 -10.90 14.17
CA ARG A 160 -12.06 -10.61 15.48
C ARG A 160 -11.80 -9.13 15.70
N ALA A 161 -11.68 -8.35 14.60
CA ALA A 161 -11.44 -6.91 14.65
C ALA A 161 -12.55 -6.12 13.94
N PRO A 162 -12.87 -4.89 14.40
CA PRO A 162 -13.79 -4.00 13.69
C PRO A 162 -13.22 -3.62 12.32
N TYR A 163 -14.11 -3.29 11.37
CA TYR A 163 -13.67 -2.73 10.10
C TYR A 163 -13.16 -1.29 10.33
N ARG A 164 -11.93 -1.05 9.91
CA ARG A 164 -11.39 0.30 9.78
C ARG A 164 -10.81 0.43 8.38
N MET A 165 -11.22 1.46 7.67
CA MET A 165 -10.68 1.72 6.35
C MET A 165 -9.17 1.88 6.43
N HIS A 166 -8.44 1.19 5.57
CA HIS A 166 -7.03 1.38 5.37
C HIS A 166 -6.74 1.48 3.87
N ALA A 167 -5.68 2.14 3.53
CA ALA A 167 -5.18 2.18 2.16
C ALA A 167 -4.12 1.08 1.99
N GLY A 168 -4.30 0.21 1.01
CA GLY A 168 -3.37 -0.88 0.73
C GLY A 168 -1.96 -0.41 0.40
N ASN A 169 -1.85 0.80 -0.18
CA ASN A 169 -0.59 1.45 -0.49
C ASN A 169 0.18 2.03 0.73
N ASN A 170 -0.30 1.80 1.95
CA ASN A 170 0.37 2.22 3.17
C ASN A 170 0.13 1.22 4.29
N MET A 171 0.77 0.06 4.18
CA MET A 171 0.64 -1.02 5.15
C MET A 171 1.98 -1.66 5.48
N ALA A 172 2.07 -2.24 6.66
CA ALA A 172 3.15 -3.14 7.03
C ALA A 172 2.59 -4.34 7.81
N ILE A 173 3.21 -5.51 7.67
CA ILE A 173 2.73 -6.76 8.25
C ILE A 173 3.89 -7.68 8.60
N THR A 174 3.73 -8.54 9.60
CA THR A 174 4.69 -9.62 9.84
C THR A 174 4.54 -10.72 8.80
N ALA A 175 5.65 -11.32 8.38
CA ALA A 175 5.66 -12.43 7.42
C ALA A 175 4.79 -13.61 7.90
N GLU A 176 4.86 -13.91 9.20
CA GLU A 176 4.05 -14.95 9.82
C GLU A 176 2.56 -14.72 9.60
N LEU A 177 2.05 -13.52 9.93
CA LEU A 177 0.63 -13.21 9.74
C LEU A 177 0.24 -13.19 8.26
N TYR A 178 1.14 -12.68 7.38
CA TYR A 178 0.89 -12.67 5.94
C TYR A 178 0.65 -14.08 5.39
N LEU A 179 1.50 -15.03 5.77
CA LEU A 179 1.35 -16.43 5.38
C LEU A 179 0.12 -17.10 6.01
N ALA A 180 -0.14 -16.82 7.30
CA ALA A 180 -1.27 -17.40 8.04
C ALA A 180 -2.63 -17.01 7.45
N VAL A 181 -2.74 -15.85 6.80
CA VAL A 181 -3.98 -15.40 6.14
C VAL A 181 -4.07 -15.79 4.66
N GLY A 182 -3.07 -16.50 4.13
CA GLY A 182 -3.04 -16.98 2.76
C GLY A 182 -2.44 -16.00 1.74
N GLY A 183 -1.95 -14.83 2.18
CA GLY A 183 -1.35 -13.81 1.31
C GLY A 183 -2.35 -12.85 0.69
N MET A 184 -1.86 -12.01 -0.22
CA MET A 184 -2.68 -11.05 -0.97
C MET A 184 -3.46 -11.78 -2.06
N PRO A 185 -4.78 -11.55 -2.19
CA PRO A 185 -5.57 -12.19 -3.26
C PRO A 185 -5.06 -11.82 -4.66
N ARG A 186 -4.74 -12.82 -5.47
CA ARG A 186 -4.34 -12.68 -6.88
C ARG A 186 -5.58 -12.64 -7.75
N ARG A 187 -6.24 -11.50 -7.80
CA ARG A 187 -7.48 -11.29 -8.56
C ARG A 187 -7.73 -9.81 -8.82
N PRO A 188 -8.58 -9.47 -9.78
CA PRO A 188 -9.02 -8.08 -9.94
C PRO A 188 -9.60 -7.51 -8.65
N SER A 189 -9.44 -6.19 -8.45
CA SER A 189 -9.97 -5.43 -7.29
C SER A 189 -11.32 -5.96 -6.76
N PRO A 190 -11.62 -5.86 -5.47
CA PRO A 190 -10.96 -5.08 -4.43
C PRO A 190 -10.01 -5.91 -3.51
N THR A 191 -8.77 -6.10 -3.93
CA THR A 191 -7.78 -6.96 -3.24
C THR A 191 -7.50 -6.53 -1.81
N ASP A 192 -7.27 -5.23 -1.57
CA ASP A 192 -6.92 -4.70 -0.24
C ASP A 192 -8.02 -4.94 0.79
N ARG A 193 -9.30 -4.81 0.38
CA ARG A 193 -10.43 -5.07 1.28
C ARG A 193 -10.59 -6.56 1.60
N LEU A 194 -10.37 -7.43 0.62
CA LEU A 194 -10.43 -8.87 0.81
C LEU A 194 -9.31 -9.32 1.74
N PHE A 195 -8.08 -8.80 1.52
CA PHE A 195 -6.93 -9.05 2.38
C PHE A 195 -7.18 -8.59 3.82
N LEU A 196 -7.63 -7.33 4.02
CA LEU A 196 -7.98 -6.83 5.34
C LEU A 196 -9.02 -7.72 6.03
N ASN A 197 -10.03 -8.18 5.29
CA ASN A 197 -11.05 -9.05 5.85
C ASN A 197 -10.49 -10.43 6.25
N ALA A 198 -9.54 -10.99 5.49
CA ALA A 198 -8.83 -12.22 5.87
C ALA A 198 -8.04 -12.01 7.17
N VAL A 199 -7.28 -10.90 7.28
CA VAL A 199 -6.58 -10.54 8.51
C VAL A 199 -7.55 -10.37 9.69
N ARG A 200 -8.67 -9.67 9.52
CA ARG A 200 -9.68 -9.43 10.56
C ARG A 200 -10.36 -10.72 11.05
N ARG A 201 -10.47 -11.75 10.21
CA ARG A 201 -10.95 -13.06 10.64
C ARG A 201 -9.91 -13.81 11.46
N HIS A 202 -8.65 -13.59 11.14
CA HIS A 202 -7.55 -14.32 11.78
C HIS A 202 -7.14 -13.71 13.12
N THR A 203 -7.08 -12.36 13.21
CA THR A 203 -6.55 -11.65 14.38
C THR A 203 -7.23 -10.30 14.63
N ASP A 204 -7.12 -9.81 15.86
CA ASP A 204 -7.43 -8.44 16.27
C ASP A 204 -6.20 -7.51 16.29
N ARG A 205 -5.00 -8.04 16.00
CA ARG A 205 -3.73 -7.31 16.01
C ARG A 205 -3.60 -6.42 14.78
N ILE A 206 -4.47 -5.42 14.68
CA ILE A 206 -4.47 -4.40 13.62
C ILE A 206 -4.24 -3.05 14.28
N VAL A 207 -3.13 -2.40 13.94
CA VAL A 207 -2.67 -1.13 14.51
C VAL A 207 -2.78 -0.02 13.47
N HIS A 208 -3.28 1.15 13.86
CA HIS A 208 -3.23 2.36 13.05
C HIS A 208 -2.08 3.23 13.53
N CYS A 209 -1.03 3.34 12.72
CA CYS A 209 0.16 4.12 13.00
C CYS A 209 0.06 5.50 12.35
N ARG A 210 -0.08 6.56 13.15
CA ARG A 210 -0.22 7.95 12.64
C ARG A 210 1.09 8.51 12.10
N GLU A 211 2.21 7.99 12.58
CA GLU A 211 3.57 8.36 12.19
C GLU A 211 3.98 7.75 10.84
N MET A 212 3.37 6.62 10.48
CA MET A 212 3.56 5.95 9.20
C MET A 212 2.76 6.68 8.10
N VAL A 213 3.31 7.78 7.58
CA VAL A 213 2.61 8.69 6.65
C VAL A 213 3.10 8.52 5.22
N VAL A 214 2.17 8.38 4.29
CA VAL A 214 2.39 8.39 2.84
C VAL A 214 1.62 9.55 2.22
N GLU A 215 2.27 10.31 1.34
CA GLU A 215 1.62 11.28 0.46
C GLU A 215 1.18 10.56 -0.82
N ASN A 216 -0.12 10.48 -1.03
CA ASN A 216 -0.76 9.71 -2.09
C ASN A 216 -1.04 10.57 -3.32
N SER A 217 -0.79 10.06 -4.51
CA SER A 217 -1.22 10.73 -5.73
C SER A 217 -2.75 10.87 -5.77
N THR A 218 -3.20 12.00 -6.24
CA THR A 218 -4.63 12.33 -6.33
C THR A 218 -5.09 12.38 -7.78
N ARG A 219 -4.35 11.75 -8.71
CA ARG A 219 -4.71 11.68 -10.14
C ARG A 219 -6.14 11.20 -10.38
N ARG A 220 -6.63 10.24 -9.57
CA ARG A 220 -8.03 9.79 -9.62
C ARG A 220 -9.01 10.89 -9.28
N LEU A 221 -8.69 11.73 -8.30
CA LEU A 221 -9.51 12.87 -7.94
C LEU A 221 -9.57 13.91 -9.08
N ARG A 222 -8.46 14.10 -9.80
CA ARG A 222 -8.42 14.96 -10.98
C ARG A 222 -9.22 14.37 -12.15
N ALA A 223 -9.13 13.05 -12.38
CA ALA A 223 -9.81 12.38 -13.48
C ALA A 223 -11.33 12.25 -13.27
N TYR A 224 -11.76 11.91 -12.07
CA TYR A 224 -13.18 11.59 -11.78
C TYR A 224 -13.90 12.66 -10.93
N GLY A 225 -13.20 13.69 -10.46
CA GLY A 225 -13.73 14.65 -9.50
C GLY A 225 -14.06 14.03 -8.12
N LEU A 226 -14.58 14.86 -7.20
CA LEU A 226 -14.96 14.40 -5.86
C LEU A 226 -16.07 13.35 -5.87
N ALA A 227 -17.13 13.59 -6.67
CA ALA A 227 -18.27 12.69 -6.76
C ALA A 227 -17.92 11.34 -7.40
N GLY A 228 -17.14 11.34 -8.50
CA GLY A 228 -16.69 10.12 -9.15
C GLY A 228 -15.73 9.32 -8.27
N THR A 229 -14.83 9.98 -7.55
CA THR A 229 -13.93 9.33 -6.59
C THR A 229 -14.71 8.72 -5.42
N ALA A 230 -15.69 9.44 -4.85
CA ALA A 230 -16.55 8.92 -3.80
C ALA A 230 -17.36 7.71 -4.29
N ARG A 231 -17.94 7.80 -5.49
CA ARG A 231 -18.67 6.69 -6.13
C ARG A 231 -17.77 5.47 -6.33
N TRP A 232 -16.53 5.67 -6.82
CA TRP A 232 -15.57 4.59 -6.98
C TRP A 232 -15.26 3.86 -5.65
N TYR A 233 -15.11 4.61 -4.54
CA TYR A 233 -14.93 4.03 -3.20
C TYR A 233 -16.19 3.30 -2.69
N LEU A 234 -17.37 3.75 -3.06
CA LEU A 234 -18.64 3.11 -2.69
C LEU A 234 -18.90 1.85 -3.53
N ASP A 235 -18.60 1.90 -4.83
CA ASP A 235 -18.85 0.83 -5.81
C ASP A 235 -17.81 -0.29 -5.77
N GLN A 236 -16.67 -0.12 -5.11
CA GLN A 236 -15.70 -1.20 -4.86
C GLN A 236 -16.31 -2.47 -4.22
N GLY A 237 -17.62 -2.44 -3.99
CA GLY A 237 -18.42 -3.57 -3.51
C GLY A 237 -19.17 -4.35 -4.59
N SER A 238 -19.38 -3.81 -5.77
CA SER A 238 -20.31 -4.36 -6.76
C SER A 238 -19.68 -5.03 -7.98
N GLY A 239 -18.35 -4.95 -8.15
CA GLY A 239 -17.65 -5.72 -9.20
C GLY A 239 -17.94 -5.31 -10.66
N THR A 240 -18.59 -4.14 -10.89
CA THR A 240 -19.11 -3.78 -12.21
C THR A 240 -18.31 -2.72 -12.97
N HIS A 241 -17.17 -2.28 -12.49
CA HIS A 241 -16.34 -1.34 -13.26
C HIS A 241 -15.09 -2.01 -13.80
N GLY A 242 -15.07 -2.07 -15.14
CA GLY A 242 -13.94 -2.47 -15.95
C GLY A 242 -12.73 -1.55 -15.75
N THR A 243 -11.68 -2.01 -16.20
CA THR A 243 -10.27 -1.71 -16.38
C THR A 243 -9.84 -0.25 -16.64
N ASP A 244 -10.66 0.76 -16.49
CA ASP A 244 -10.28 2.16 -16.74
C ASP A 244 -9.78 2.84 -15.45
N ASP A 245 -8.58 2.45 -15.01
CA ASP A 245 -7.80 3.26 -14.07
C ASP A 245 -7.08 4.36 -14.89
N PRO A 246 -7.29 5.66 -14.62
CA PRO A 246 -6.56 6.73 -15.29
C PRO A 246 -5.10 6.71 -14.83
N ARG A 247 -4.29 6.07 -15.63
CA ARG A 247 -2.83 6.00 -15.46
C ARG A 247 -2.14 7.01 -16.33
#